data_aa674dc4cf47833d8def9c5e3e07fe86
#
_entry.id   aa674dc4cf47833d8def9c5e3e07fe86
#
_cell.length_a   1.000
_cell.length_b   1.000
_cell.length_c   1.000
_cell.angle_alpha   90.00
_cell.angle_beta   90.00
_cell.angle_gamma   90.00
#
_symmetry.space_group_name_H-M   'P 1'
#
loop_
_entity.id
_entity.type
_entity.pdbx_description
1 polymer ?
#
loop_
_entity_poly.entity_id
_entity_poly.type
_entity_poly.pdbx_seq_one_letter_code
_entity_poly.pdbx_strand_id
1 'polypeptide(L)'
;MQMHHSSVVMLILLIGFAVLHSGGASLRAWGAEKIGERAWRLLFAAVSIPAAVVVIAYFLEHRYDGLRLWNLQDQPWIIPVVWAGTAISFLFLYPATYNLLEIPAVLKPQVRLYAKGIIRISRHPQAIGQILWCLTHALWIGSSFMVVTCFGLIAHHLFAVWHGDRRLKERFGEAFDELKATTSVLPFQAVIDGRQQLDWR
;
A
#
# COMPACT_ATOMS: atom_id res chain seq x y z
N MET A 1 -29.52 -6.28 -1.98
CA MET A 1 -28.91 -5.09 -2.63
C MET A 1 -28.02 -5.61 -3.74
N GLN A 2 -28.41 -5.45 -5.01
CA GLN A 2 -27.55 -5.88 -6.12
C GLN A 2 -26.35 -4.93 -6.21
N MET A 3 -25.14 -5.50 -6.22
CA MET A 3 -23.93 -4.71 -6.49
C MET A 3 -23.99 -4.16 -7.92
N HIS A 4 -23.61 -2.90 -8.09
CA HIS A 4 -23.48 -2.29 -9.40
C HIS A 4 -22.41 -3.04 -10.23
N HIS A 5 -22.64 -3.23 -11.52
CA HIS A 5 -21.74 -4.00 -12.41
C HIS A 5 -20.29 -3.50 -12.34
N SER A 6 -20.08 -2.18 -12.32
CA SER A 6 -18.73 -1.60 -12.20
C SER A 6 -18.02 -1.99 -10.91
N SER A 7 -18.75 -2.12 -9.78
CA SER A 7 -18.16 -2.58 -8.51
C SER A 7 -17.69 -4.04 -8.57
N VAL A 8 -18.42 -4.91 -9.27
CA VAL A 8 -18.01 -6.30 -9.48
C VAL A 8 -16.75 -6.37 -10.32
N VAL A 9 -16.71 -5.62 -11.43
CA VAL A 9 -15.52 -5.56 -12.30
C VAL A 9 -14.33 -5.02 -11.53
N MET A 10 -14.52 -3.97 -10.71
CA MET A 10 -13.45 -3.43 -9.87
C MET A 10 -12.89 -4.45 -8.89
N LEU A 11 -13.73 -5.25 -8.23
CA LEU A 11 -13.26 -6.34 -7.35
C LEU A 11 -12.47 -7.39 -8.13
N ILE A 12 -12.92 -7.78 -9.32
CA ILE A 12 -12.19 -8.73 -10.18
C ILE A 12 -10.82 -8.16 -10.56
N LEU A 13 -10.75 -6.88 -10.93
CA LEU A 13 -9.50 -6.20 -11.26
C LEU A 13 -8.55 -6.12 -10.05
N LEU A 14 -9.08 -5.80 -8.86
CA LEU A 14 -8.29 -5.76 -7.63
C LEU A 14 -7.77 -7.14 -7.23
N ILE A 15 -8.58 -8.20 -7.35
CA ILE A 15 -8.15 -9.58 -7.08
C ILE A 15 -7.10 -10.00 -8.12
N GLY A 16 -7.33 -9.72 -9.40
CA GLY A 16 -6.36 -10.00 -10.45
C GLY A 16 -5.03 -9.29 -10.20
N PHE A 17 -5.08 -8.00 -9.86
CA PHE A 17 -3.89 -7.24 -9.48
C PHE A 17 -3.20 -7.84 -8.24
N ALA A 18 -3.95 -8.20 -7.20
CA ALA A 18 -3.39 -8.83 -6.00
C ALA A 18 -2.67 -10.14 -6.31
N VAL A 19 -3.24 -10.99 -7.17
CA VAL A 19 -2.63 -12.26 -7.61
C VAL A 19 -1.36 -11.99 -8.41
N LEU A 20 -1.40 -11.08 -9.38
CA LEU A 20 -0.24 -10.74 -10.21
C LEU A 20 0.87 -10.08 -9.39
N HIS A 21 0.53 -9.08 -8.59
CA HIS A 21 1.50 -8.29 -7.83
C HIS A 21 2.04 -9.04 -6.61
N SER A 22 1.17 -9.46 -5.70
CA SER A 22 1.61 -10.15 -4.48
C SER A 22 2.05 -11.59 -4.76
N GLY A 23 1.37 -12.29 -5.68
CA GLY A 23 1.78 -13.61 -6.15
C GLY A 23 3.14 -13.57 -6.87
N GLY A 24 3.34 -12.63 -7.79
CA GLY A 24 4.63 -12.40 -8.44
C GLY A 24 5.74 -12.07 -7.43
N ALA A 25 5.44 -11.23 -6.44
CA ALA A 25 6.39 -10.93 -5.36
C ALA A 25 6.76 -12.17 -4.54
N SER A 26 5.85 -13.11 -4.34
CA SER A 26 6.11 -14.39 -3.64
C SER A 26 7.05 -15.30 -4.42
N LEU A 27 6.98 -15.27 -5.75
CA LEU A 27 7.84 -16.06 -6.64
C LEU A 27 9.24 -15.46 -6.83
N ARG A 28 9.55 -14.36 -6.17
CA ARG A 28 10.83 -13.63 -6.38
C ARG A 28 12.07 -14.51 -6.16
N ALA A 29 12.10 -15.35 -5.13
CA ALA A 29 13.26 -16.19 -4.85
C ALA A 29 13.49 -17.18 -5.99
N TRP A 30 12.44 -17.85 -6.43
CA TRP A 30 12.45 -18.79 -7.55
C TRP A 30 12.84 -18.10 -8.87
N GLY A 31 12.23 -16.96 -9.18
CA GLY A 31 12.50 -16.22 -10.43
C GLY A 31 13.92 -15.67 -10.48
N ALA A 32 14.42 -15.15 -9.34
CA ALA A 32 15.80 -14.65 -9.24
C ALA A 32 16.84 -15.77 -9.44
N GLU A 33 16.55 -16.98 -8.96
CA GLU A 33 17.39 -18.16 -9.20
C GLU A 33 17.44 -18.55 -10.69
N LYS A 34 16.29 -18.50 -11.38
CA LYS A 34 16.17 -18.96 -12.78
C LYS A 34 16.71 -17.98 -13.82
N ILE A 35 16.41 -16.69 -13.66
CA ILE A 35 16.71 -15.66 -14.67
C ILE A 35 17.55 -14.50 -14.13
N GLY A 36 17.92 -14.54 -12.85
CA GLY A 36 18.64 -13.48 -12.17
C GLY A 36 17.74 -12.37 -11.61
N GLU A 37 18.19 -11.75 -10.52
CA GLU A 37 17.43 -10.78 -9.74
C GLU A 37 16.98 -9.56 -10.57
N ARG A 38 17.84 -9.06 -11.48
CA ARG A 38 17.52 -7.90 -12.33
C ARG A 38 16.45 -8.22 -13.37
N ALA A 39 16.62 -9.35 -14.08
CA ALA A 39 15.66 -9.76 -15.10
C ALA A 39 14.29 -10.05 -14.48
N TRP A 40 14.26 -10.72 -13.32
CA TRP A 40 13.02 -10.93 -12.59
C TRP A 40 12.32 -9.62 -12.21
N ARG A 41 13.05 -8.63 -11.70
CA ARG A 41 12.47 -7.33 -11.31
C ARG A 41 11.91 -6.58 -12.51
N LEU A 42 12.60 -6.59 -13.64
CA LEU A 42 12.14 -5.96 -14.88
C LEU A 42 10.87 -6.65 -15.40
N LEU A 43 10.85 -7.99 -15.43
CA LEU A 43 9.67 -8.77 -15.81
C LEU A 43 8.49 -8.51 -14.87
N PHE A 44 8.75 -8.52 -13.57
CA PHE A 44 7.74 -8.22 -12.56
C PHE A 44 7.16 -6.80 -12.73
N ALA A 45 8.00 -5.80 -12.96
CA ALA A 45 7.56 -4.43 -13.22
C ALA A 45 6.77 -4.32 -14.52
N ALA A 46 7.22 -4.98 -15.59
CA ALA A 46 6.55 -5.00 -16.89
C ALA A 46 5.14 -5.61 -16.84
N VAL A 47 4.85 -6.49 -15.90
CA VAL A 47 3.52 -7.07 -15.67
C VAL A 47 2.71 -6.24 -14.66
N SER A 48 3.33 -5.86 -13.53
CA SER A 48 2.63 -5.18 -12.43
C SER A 48 2.21 -3.76 -12.77
N ILE A 49 3.05 -3.00 -13.50
CA ILE A 49 2.75 -1.60 -13.82
C ILE A 49 1.55 -1.49 -14.75
N PRO A 50 1.45 -2.21 -15.89
CA PRO A 50 0.25 -2.18 -16.72
C PRO A 50 -1.00 -2.64 -15.97
N ALA A 51 -0.90 -3.68 -15.14
CA ALA A 51 -2.04 -4.13 -14.33
C ALA A 51 -2.51 -3.03 -13.37
N ALA A 52 -1.59 -2.31 -12.70
CA ALA A 52 -1.92 -1.17 -11.86
C ALA A 52 -2.59 -0.03 -12.67
N VAL A 53 -2.07 0.27 -13.87
CA VAL A 53 -2.64 1.30 -14.76
C VAL A 53 -4.07 0.97 -15.14
N VAL A 54 -4.38 -0.29 -15.46
CA VAL A 54 -5.75 -0.74 -15.77
C VAL A 54 -6.68 -0.53 -14.56
N VAL A 55 -6.26 -0.92 -13.35
CA VAL A 55 -7.04 -0.71 -12.11
C VAL A 55 -7.30 0.78 -11.88
N ILE A 56 -6.27 1.62 -12.02
CA ILE A 56 -6.38 3.07 -11.83
C ILE A 56 -7.29 3.70 -12.89
N ALA A 57 -7.12 3.36 -14.15
CA ALA A 57 -7.94 3.90 -15.24
C ALA A 57 -9.41 3.55 -15.02
N TYR A 58 -9.72 2.28 -14.73
CA TYR A 58 -11.07 1.85 -14.42
C TYR A 58 -11.66 2.56 -13.20
N PHE A 59 -10.86 2.74 -12.13
CA PHE A 59 -11.28 3.52 -10.97
C PHE A 59 -11.64 4.96 -11.35
N LEU A 60 -10.79 5.64 -12.10
CA LEU A 60 -11.01 7.04 -12.49
C LEU A 60 -12.27 7.22 -13.34
N GLU A 61 -12.61 6.25 -14.18
CA GLU A 61 -13.81 6.27 -15.00
C GLU A 61 -15.08 6.04 -14.17
N HIS A 62 -15.05 5.11 -13.22
CA HIS A 62 -16.23 4.60 -12.51
C HIS A 62 -16.38 5.08 -11.07
N ARG A 63 -15.52 5.96 -10.54
CA ARG A 63 -15.46 6.35 -9.12
C ARG A 63 -16.75 6.90 -8.53
N TYR A 64 -17.65 7.40 -9.37
CA TYR A 64 -18.95 7.93 -8.95
C TYR A 64 -20.12 6.96 -9.20
N ASP A 65 -19.86 5.75 -9.69
CA ASP A 65 -20.89 4.78 -10.02
C ASP A 65 -21.58 4.21 -8.78
N GLY A 66 -22.79 3.68 -9.03
CA GLY A 66 -23.60 3.03 -8.02
C GLY A 66 -24.44 4.01 -7.20
N LEU A 67 -24.76 3.62 -5.96
CA LEU A 67 -25.56 4.45 -5.07
C LEU A 67 -24.70 5.57 -4.48
N ARG A 68 -25.23 6.78 -4.46
CA ARG A 68 -24.65 7.87 -3.66
C ARG A 68 -25.03 7.65 -2.19
N LEU A 69 -24.05 7.30 -1.37
CA LEU A 69 -24.27 6.97 0.05
C LEU A 69 -24.26 8.23 0.93
N TRP A 70 -23.44 9.23 0.55
CA TRP A 70 -23.40 10.56 1.18
C TRP A 70 -22.92 11.61 0.19
N ASN A 71 -23.20 12.86 0.53
CA ASN A 71 -22.66 14.04 -0.15
C ASN A 71 -22.14 15.02 0.90
N LEU A 72 -20.82 15.12 0.99
CA LEU A 72 -20.15 16.07 1.90
C LEU A 72 -19.51 17.24 1.15
N GLN A 73 -19.59 17.25 -0.20
CA GLN A 73 -18.89 18.23 -1.04
C GLN A 73 -19.30 19.68 -0.77
N ASP A 74 -20.55 19.89 -0.29
CA ASP A 74 -21.07 21.22 0.06
C ASP A 74 -20.65 21.69 1.46
N GLN A 75 -19.96 20.84 2.24
CA GLN A 75 -19.52 21.19 3.58
C GLN A 75 -18.20 21.98 3.52
N PRO A 76 -18.10 23.15 4.18
CA PRO A 76 -16.92 24.01 4.06
C PRO A 76 -15.63 23.38 4.60
N TRP A 77 -15.73 22.41 5.51
CA TRP A 77 -14.60 21.70 6.12
C TRP A 77 -14.06 20.55 5.28
N ILE A 78 -14.81 20.06 4.27
CA ILE A 78 -14.45 18.82 3.57
C ILE A 78 -13.19 18.98 2.72
N ILE A 79 -13.08 20.11 2.01
CA ILE A 79 -11.93 20.37 1.12
C ILE A 79 -10.62 20.36 1.91
N PRO A 80 -10.46 21.17 3.00
CA PRO A 80 -9.21 21.14 3.76
C PRO A 80 -8.93 19.78 4.41
N VAL A 81 -9.95 19.04 4.87
CA VAL A 81 -9.77 17.68 5.42
C VAL A 81 -9.27 16.71 4.38
N VAL A 82 -9.88 16.69 3.19
CA VAL A 82 -9.47 15.80 2.09
C VAL A 82 -8.05 16.13 1.62
N TRP A 83 -7.72 17.40 1.45
CA TRP A 83 -6.37 17.80 1.05
C TRP A 83 -5.32 17.44 2.11
N ALA A 84 -5.59 17.75 3.37
CA ALA A 84 -4.67 17.41 4.47
C ALA A 84 -4.48 15.90 4.60
N GLY A 85 -5.57 15.13 4.60
CA GLY A 85 -5.50 13.67 4.69
C GLY A 85 -4.80 13.03 3.47
N THR A 86 -5.04 13.55 2.27
CA THR A 86 -4.34 13.10 1.05
C THR A 86 -2.85 13.46 1.12
N ALA A 87 -2.49 14.65 1.58
CA ALA A 87 -1.09 15.04 1.76
C ALA A 87 -0.38 14.11 2.76
N ILE A 88 -1.01 13.83 3.91
CA ILE A 88 -0.49 12.88 4.90
C ILE A 88 -0.37 11.48 4.28
N SER A 89 -1.38 11.02 3.52
CA SER A 89 -1.30 9.75 2.79
C SER A 89 -0.05 9.67 1.90
N PHE A 90 0.23 10.70 1.12
CA PHE A 90 1.42 10.75 0.27
C PHE A 90 2.74 10.78 1.05
N LEU A 91 2.79 11.38 2.24
CA LEU A 91 3.97 11.31 3.12
C LEU A 91 4.29 9.86 3.52
N PHE A 92 3.28 9.00 3.64
CA PHE A 92 3.48 7.57 3.90
C PHE A 92 3.74 6.77 2.62
N LEU A 93 3.04 7.05 1.53
CA LEU A 93 3.15 6.31 0.26
C LEU A 93 4.49 6.60 -0.46
N TYR A 94 4.89 7.87 -0.54
CA TYR A 94 6.03 8.29 -1.34
C TYR A 94 7.35 7.65 -0.88
N PRO A 95 7.75 7.73 0.40
CA PRO A 95 9.00 7.10 0.87
C PRO A 95 8.98 5.58 0.77
N ALA A 96 7.79 4.95 0.84
CA ALA A 96 7.65 3.51 0.74
C ALA A 96 7.73 2.99 -0.70
N THR A 97 7.26 3.80 -1.67
CA THR A 97 7.20 3.42 -3.09
C THR A 97 8.44 3.90 -3.85
N TYR A 98 8.89 5.10 -3.52
CA TYR A 98 10.04 5.77 -4.16
C TYR A 98 11.13 6.01 -3.13
N ASN A 99 11.74 4.96 -2.60
CA ASN A 99 12.97 5.15 -1.87
C ASN A 99 14.05 5.62 -2.85
N LEU A 100 14.17 6.95 -3.01
CA LEU A 100 15.11 7.59 -3.93
C LEU A 100 16.57 7.18 -3.66
N LEU A 101 16.88 6.79 -2.42
CA LEU A 101 18.16 6.22 -2.04
C LEU A 101 18.33 4.77 -2.54
N GLU A 102 17.24 4.12 -2.97
CA GLU A 102 17.19 2.75 -3.47
C GLU A 102 16.69 2.65 -4.93
N ILE A 103 16.54 3.74 -5.67
CA ILE A 103 16.49 3.69 -7.15
C ILE A 103 17.69 2.87 -7.69
N PRO A 104 18.88 2.88 -7.05
CA PRO A 104 19.86 1.83 -7.24
C PRO A 104 19.42 0.42 -6.81
N ALA A 105 18.21 0.21 -6.26
CA ALA A 105 17.75 -1.15 -5.95
C ALA A 105 17.59 -2.04 -7.19
N VAL A 106 17.41 -1.45 -8.37
CA VAL A 106 17.58 -2.18 -9.65
C VAL A 106 19.06 -2.52 -9.89
N LEU A 107 19.98 -1.67 -9.46
CA LEU A 107 21.43 -1.84 -9.63
C LEU A 107 22.07 -2.62 -8.47
N LYS A 108 21.54 -2.47 -7.24
CA LYS A 108 21.99 -3.15 -6.02
C LYS A 108 20.80 -3.77 -5.30
N PRO A 109 20.31 -4.93 -5.73
CA PRO A 109 19.11 -5.56 -5.19
C PRO A 109 19.36 -6.21 -3.82
N GLN A 110 19.42 -5.41 -2.75
CA GLN A 110 19.52 -5.91 -1.38
C GLN A 110 18.28 -5.54 -0.60
N VAL A 111 17.60 -6.53 -0.03
CA VAL A 111 16.59 -6.29 1.00
C VAL A 111 17.35 -6.07 2.31
N ARG A 112 17.21 -4.88 2.89
CA ARG A 112 17.84 -4.52 4.16
C ARG A 112 16.76 -4.31 5.21
N LEU A 113 17.00 -4.81 6.41
CA LEU A 113 16.22 -4.46 7.58
C LEU A 113 16.77 -3.14 8.13
N TYR A 114 15.91 -2.15 8.30
CA TYR A 114 16.29 -0.87 8.92
C TYR A 114 15.10 -0.20 9.61
N ALA A 115 15.37 0.45 10.75
CA ALA A 115 14.41 1.26 11.49
C ALA A 115 14.83 2.74 11.40
N LYS A 116 14.69 3.35 10.20
CA LYS A 116 15.05 4.76 9.94
C LYS A 116 13.88 5.48 9.26
N GLY A 117 13.80 6.81 9.45
CA GLY A 117 12.79 7.65 8.82
C GLY A 117 11.37 7.17 9.14
N ILE A 118 10.53 7.05 8.11
CA ILE A 118 9.11 6.68 8.22
C ILE A 118 8.90 5.29 8.86
N ILE A 119 9.87 4.37 8.78
CA ILE A 119 9.79 3.03 9.40
C ILE A 119 9.75 3.12 10.94
N ARG A 120 10.29 4.18 11.54
CA ARG A 120 10.15 4.45 12.98
C ARG A 120 8.71 4.79 13.37
N ILE A 121 7.95 5.37 12.45
CA ILE A 121 6.53 5.72 12.66
C ILE A 121 5.65 4.48 12.43
N SER A 122 5.86 3.79 11.31
CA SER A 122 5.18 2.52 10.98
C SER A 122 6.11 1.67 10.11
N ARG A 123 6.23 0.36 10.41
CA ARG A 123 7.02 -0.53 9.55
C ARG A 123 6.32 -0.90 8.24
N HIS A 124 5.03 -0.55 8.10
CA HIS A 124 4.26 -0.71 6.88
C HIS A 124 3.65 0.63 6.40
N PRO A 125 4.48 1.64 6.09
CA PRO A 125 4.00 2.98 5.77
C PRO A 125 3.10 2.97 4.52
N GLN A 126 3.37 2.13 3.53
CA GLN A 126 2.54 2.04 2.33
C GLN A 126 1.08 1.62 2.66
N ALA A 127 0.89 0.67 3.58
CA ALA A 127 -0.45 0.26 4.00
C ALA A 127 -1.19 1.42 4.70
N ILE A 128 -0.50 2.14 5.59
CA ILE A 128 -1.08 3.31 6.27
C ILE A 128 -1.45 4.41 5.27
N GLY A 129 -0.54 4.73 4.35
CA GLY A 129 -0.82 5.72 3.30
C GLY A 129 -2.02 5.33 2.44
N GLN A 130 -2.12 4.07 2.02
CA GLN A 130 -3.25 3.60 1.22
C GLN A 130 -4.58 3.62 1.99
N ILE A 131 -4.58 3.27 3.27
CA ILE A 131 -5.78 3.36 4.11
C ILE A 131 -6.23 4.81 4.24
N LEU A 132 -5.32 5.74 4.52
CA LEU A 132 -5.62 7.17 4.59
C LEU A 132 -6.16 7.69 3.25
N TRP A 133 -5.57 7.30 2.13
CA TRP A 133 -6.04 7.62 0.80
C TRP A 133 -7.48 7.14 0.59
N CYS A 134 -7.77 5.89 0.93
CA CYS A 134 -9.11 5.33 0.84
C CYS A 134 -10.14 6.13 1.66
N LEU A 135 -9.82 6.45 2.91
CA LEU A 135 -10.72 7.18 3.80
C LEU A 135 -11.01 8.60 3.28
N THR A 136 -10.00 9.34 2.87
CA THR A 136 -10.16 10.72 2.37
C THR A 136 -10.93 10.76 1.06
N HIS A 137 -10.64 9.83 0.13
CA HIS A 137 -11.35 9.77 -1.13
C HIS A 137 -12.79 9.25 -0.98
N ALA A 138 -13.04 8.33 -0.05
CA ALA A 138 -14.39 7.91 0.28
C ALA A 138 -15.24 9.07 0.83
N LEU A 139 -14.68 9.89 1.72
CA LEU A 139 -15.36 11.09 2.22
C LEU A 139 -15.79 12.03 1.09
N TRP A 140 -14.91 12.25 0.11
CA TRP A 140 -15.18 13.14 -1.02
C TRP A 140 -16.14 12.54 -2.05
N ILE A 141 -15.95 11.27 -2.43
CA ILE A 141 -16.68 10.64 -3.54
C ILE A 141 -18.07 10.19 -3.11
N GLY A 142 -18.20 9.54 -1.96
CA GLY A 142 -19.47 9.13 -1.36
C GLY A 142 -20.26 8.08 -2.15
N SER A 143 -19.67 7.36 -3.11
CA SER A 143 -20.35 6.34 -3.91
C SER A 143 -20.18 4.93 -3.33
N SER A 144 -21.13 4.04 -3.61
CA SER A 144 -21.01 2.63 -3.25
C SER A 144 -19.85 1.93 -3.97
N PHE A 145 -19.53 2.35 -5.20
CA PHE A 145 -18.35 1.89 -5.92
C PHE A 145 -17.06 2.23 -5.17
N MET A 146 -16.96 3.48 -4.67
CA MET A 146 -15.79 3.90 -3.88
C MET A 146 -15.62 3.07 -2.60
N VAL A 147 -16.71 2.80 -1.88
CA VAL A 147 -16.67 1.97 -0.66
C VAL A 147 -16.18 0.55 -0.97
N VAL A 148 -16.68 -0.07 -2.04
CA VAL A 148 -16.24 -1.40 -2.49
C VAL A 148 -14.76 -1.38 -2.89
N THR A 149 -14.33 -0.35 -3.61
CA THR A 149 -12.92 -0.17 -3.99
C THR A 149 -12.02 -0.03 -2.75
N CYS A 150 -12.42 0.81 -1.78
CA CYS A 150 -11.70 0.97 -0.51
C CYS A 150 -11.58 -0.36 0.24
N PHE A 151 -12.68 -1.10 0.34
CA PHE A 151 -12.68 -2.40 1.01
C PHE A 151 -11.67 -3.36 0.36
N GLY A 152 -11.68 -3.48 -0.97
CA GLY A 152 -10.74 -4.33 -1.71
C GLY A 152 -9.27 -3.91 -1.54
N LEU A 153 -8.99 -2.60 -1.61
CA LEU A 153 -7.64 -2.06 -1.42
C LEU A 153 -7.15 -2.26 0.02
N ILE A 154 -7.97 -1.96 1.01
CA ILE A 154 -7.61 -2.12 2.44
C ILE A 154 -7.36 -3.60 2.74
N ALA A 155 -8.24 -4.50 2.29
CA ALA A 155 -8.07 -5.94 2.47
C ALA A 155 -6.75 -6.44 1.83
N HIS A 156 -6.44 -5.97 0.61
CA HIS A 156 -5.17 -6.29 -0.05
C HIS A 156 -3.95 -5.82 0.77
N HIS A 157 -3.98 -4.59 1.28
CA HIS A 157 -2.86 -4.06 2.06
C HIS A 157 -2.72 -4.72 3.43
N LEU A 158 -3.81 -5.08 4.11
CA LEU A 158 -3.75 -5.83 5.36
C LEU A 158 -3.17 -7.23 5.14
N PHE A 159 -3.57 -7.90 4.05
CA PHE A 159 -2.96 -9.15 3.65
C PHE A 159 -1.46 -9.00 3.34
N ALA A 160 -1.08 -7.94 2.61
CA ALA A 160 0.32 -7.64 2.29
C ALA A 160 1.17 -7.36 3.54
N VAL A 161 0.62 -6.69 4.56
CA VAL A 161 1.27 -6.49 5.87
C VAL A 161 1.55 -7.83 6.53
N TRP A 162 0.53 -8.69 6.68
CA TRP A 162 0.68 -10.01 7.29
C TRP A 162 1.67 -10.89 6.52
N HIS A 163 1.50 -10.99 5.21
CA HIS A 163 2.37 -11.81 4.36
C HIS A 163 3.81 -11.25 4.28
N GLY A 164 3.95 -9.92 4.29
CA GLY A 164 5.24 -9.24 4.31
C GLY A 164 6.03 -9.52 5.58
N ASP A 165 5.40 -9.38 6.75
CA ASP A 165 6.02 -9.70 8.05
C ASP A 165 6.44 -11.17 8.10
N ARG A 166 5.59 -12.09 7.63
CA ARG A 166 5.91 -13.52 7.59
C ARG A 166 7.14 -13.81 6.72
N ARG A 167 7.21 -13.27 5.52
CA ARG A 167 8.37 -13.46 4.62
C ARG A 167 9.65 -12.85 5.17
N LEU A 168 9.57 -11.71 5.84
CA LEU A 168 10.72 -11.08 6.48
C LEU A 168 11.22 -11.94 7.64
N LYS A 169 10.31 -12.52 8.43
CA LYS A 169 10.67 -13.46 9.49
C LYS A 169 11.33 -14.72 8.95
N GLU A 170 10.77 -15.32 7.90
CA GLU A 170 11.34 -16.51 7.25
C GLU A 170 12.74 -16.23 6.67
N ARG A 171 12.99 -15.01 6.19
CA ARG A 171 14.26 -14.62 5.56
C ARG A 171 15.33 -14.19 6.55
N PHE A 172 14.97 -13.44 7.59
CA PHE A 172 15.91 -12.76 8.47
C PHE A 172 15.91 -13.27 9.91
N GLY A 173 15.00 -14.17 10.26
CA GLY A 173 14.97 -14.80 11.58
C GLY A 173 14.92 -13.80 12.74
N GLU A 174 15.87 -13.93 13.67
CA GLU A 174 15.97 -13.09 14.87
C GLU A 174 16.15 -11.60 14.56
N ALA A 175 16.90 -11.23 13.52
CA ALA A 175 17.09 -9.84 13.15
C ALA A 175 15.76 -9.14 12.79
N PHE A 176 14.79 -9.89 12.25
CA PHE A 176 13.45 -9.35 12.03
C PHE A 176 12.67 -9.21 13.36
N ASP A 177 12.84 -10.13 14.30
CA ASP A 177 12.20 -10.00 15.63
C ASP A 177 12.71 -8.77 16.39
N GLU A 178 14.00 -8.47 16.32
CA GLU A 178 14.58 -7.24 16.88
C GLU A 178 13.96 -5.99 16.23
N LEU A 179 13.84 -5.96 14.89
CA LEU A 179 13.17 -4.87 14.19
C LEU A 179 11.71 -4.75 14.64
N LYS A 180 11.00 -5.87 14.76
CA LYS A 180 9.59 -5.91 15.17
C LYS A 180 9.42 -5.45 16.61
N ALA A 181 10.36 -5.75 17.50
CA ALA A 181 10.34 -5.31 18.89
C ALA A 181 10.43 -3.78 19.02
N THR A 182 11.19 -3.11 18.13
CA THR A 182 11.39 -1.66 18.14
C THR A 182 10.46 -0.88 17.21
N THR A 183 9.64 -1.54 16.40
CA THR A 183 8.72 -0.89 15.45
C THR A 183 7.28 -1.38 15.65
N SER A 184 6.33 -0.68 15.02
CA SER A 184 4.90 -1.06 15.05
C SER A 184 4.28 -1.00 13.66
N VAL A 185 3.14 -1.69 13.48
CA VAL A 185 2.29 -1.53 12.29
C VAL A 185 1.49 -0.24 12.40
N LEU A 186 0.85 -0.02 13.56
CA LEU A 186 0.10 1.20 13.80
C LEU A 186 1.05 2.39 13.95
N PRO A 187 0.76 3.54 13.28
CA PRO A 187 1.61 4.71 13.38
C PRO A 187 1.81 5.17 14.82
N PHE A 188 3.05 5.52 15.13
CA PHE A 188 3.50 6.03 16.42
C PHE A 188 3.35 5.08 17.62
N GLN A 189 2.75 3.90 17.48
CA GLN A 189 2.53 2.99 18.62
C GLN A 189 3.83 2.61 19.31
N ALA A 190 4.89 2.27 18.57
CA ALA A 190 6.19 1.93 19.18
C ALA A 190 6.83 3.12 19.91
N VAL A 191 6.53 4.36 19.48
CA VAL A 191 6.97 5.58 20.16
C VAL A 191 6.20 5.80 21.45
N ILE A 192 4.87 5.64 21.40
CA ILE A 192 3.99 5.75 22.58
C ILE A 192 4.36 4.72 23.64
N ASP A 193 4.66 3.48 23.19
CA ASP A 193 5.09 2.40 24.07
C ASP A 193 6.53 2.56 24.61
N GLY A 194 7.26 3.61 24.22
CA GLY A 194 8.66 3.84 24.61
C GLY A 194 9.68 2.90 23.96
N ARG A 195 9.27 2.08 22.99
CA ARG A 195 10.14 1.12 22.27
C ARG A 195 10.95 1.76 21.13
N GLN A 196 10.56 2.94 20.69
CA GLN A 196 11.20 3.69 19.60
C GLN A 196 11.32 5.16 19.96
N GLN A 197 12.42 5.78 19.53
CA GLN A 197 12.63 7.23 19.66
C GLN A 197 12.58 7.86 18.26
N LEU A 198 11.90 9.01 18.13
CA LEU A 198 11.96 9.82 16.93
C LEU A 198 13.20 10.72 17.02
N ASP A 199 14.09 10.57 16.04
CA ASP A 199 15.25 11.45 15.88
C ASP A 199 14.90 12.48 14.81
N TRP A 200 14.90 13.74 15.21
CA TRP A 200 14.56 14.88 14.36
C TRP A 200 15.80 15.52 13.67
N ARG A 201 16.94 14.83 13.72
CA ARG A 201 18.19 15.31 13.11
C ARG A 201 18.32 14.86 11.67
#